data_dc9a2228673825963a5f4650895993cb
#
_entry.id   dc9a2228673825963a5f4650895993cb
#
_cell.length_a   1.000
_cell.length_b   1.000
_cell.length_c   1.000
_cell.angle_alpha   90.00
_cell.angle_beta   90.00
_cell.angle_gamma   90.00
#
_symmetry.space_group_name_H-M   'P 1'
#
loop_
_entity.id
_entity.type
_entity.pdbx_description
1 polymer ?
#
loop_
_entity_poly.entity_id
_entity_poly.type
_entity_poly.pdbx_seq_one_letter_code
_entity_poly.pdbx_strand_id
1 'polypeptide(L)'
;MTQTGRQNSVTLRFLAAPMDVGHSGSVDAGTVLEWVDKAAYAAAVGWAKSYCVTAYVGNIHFADPVNSGDMVEVEATIVYTGRSSMHIRTVVSSGDPRGGQATMRSQCIVIFVAVGPDGRPIPVPQFEPVTAAETEQRDHALARIKVREQIVEAMNHQEYTDAGTAERVTLRFMAAPTDLNWGGKVHGGTVMKWIDEAAYVCASRYAGKDTVAVFSGGVRFYRPLRIGHLVEVEARLVYTGTKGMHVAVHVRSGDPKDGGLELTTYCLTVMVARDTEGTSVPIPAWDPVSDEDRRLHAHARDLLEIRGTAPGNRLPNHLLAAGPAGSATGRPAESVSG
;
A
#
# COMPACT_ATOMS: atom_id res chain seq x y z
N MET A 1 -5.11 34.04 9.73
CA MET A 1 -5.62 34.04 8.34
C MET A 1 -6.78 33.09 8.33
N THR A 2 -7.99 33.62 8.21
CA THR A 2 -9.25 32.87 8.27
C THR A 2 -9.37 31.91 7.08
N GLN A 3 -9.96 30.75 7.30
CA GLN A 3 -10.20 29.62 6.38
C GLN A 3 -11.11 29.98 5.18
N THR A 4 -11.64 31.19 5.14
CA THR A 4 -12.57 31.69 4.12
C THR A 4 -11.92 31.70 2.75
N GLY A 5 -12.22 30.67 1.91
CA GLY A 5 -11.80 30.57 0.53
C GLY A 5 -10.77 29.47 0.20
N ARG A 6 -10.38 28.61 1.14
CA ARG A 6 -9.56 27.43 0.84
C ARG A 6 -10.43 26.23 0.58
N GLN A 7 -10.27 25.63 -0.59
CA GLN A 7 -10.92 24.37 -0.92
C GLN A 7 -10.20 23.24 -0.16
N ASN A 8 -10.94 22.53 0.70
CA ASN A 8 -10.40 21.41 1.49
C ASN A 8 -10.57 20.05 0.79
N SER A 9 -11.21 20.00 -0.36
CA SER A 9 -11.49 18.78 -1.11
C SER A 9 -11.18 18.95 -2.59
N VAL A 10 -10.70 17.89 -3.22
CA VAL A 10 -10.46 17.77 -4.66
C VAL A 10 -10.97 16.42 -5.12
N THR A 11 -11.64 16.38 -6.28
CA THR A 11 -12.01 15.12 -6.95
C THR A 11 -11.29 15.03 -8.28
N LEU A 12 -10.51 13.97 -8.46
CA LEU A 12 -9.93 13.60 -9.75
C LEU A 12 -10.72 12.46 -10.37
N ARG A 13 -10.87 12.51 -11.68
CA ARG A 13 -11.53 11.47 -12.47
C ARG A 13 -10.57 10.85 -13.45
N PHE A 14 -10.57 9.54 -13.52
CA PHE A 14 -9.76 8.74 -14.43
C PHE A 14 -10.65 7.78 -15.19
N LEU A 15 -10.37 7.55 -16.46
CA LEU A 15 -10.95 6.43 -17.19
C LEU A 15 -9.95 5.26 -17.09
N ALA A 16 -10.38 4.15 -16.50
CA ALA A 16 -9.54 2.95 -16.38
C ALA A 16 -9.22 2.41 -17.78
N ALA A 17 -8.00 2.64 -18.25
CA ALA A 17 -7.56 2.23 -19.57
C ALA A 17 -7.22 0.74 -19.63
N PRO A 18 -7.24 0.08 -20.80
CA PRO A 18 -6.80 -1.30 -20.92
C PRO A 18 -5.37 -1.56 -20.42
N MET A 19 -4.48 -0.55 -20.48
CA MET A 19 -3.10 -0.61 -19.98
C MET A 19 -3.00 -0.54 -18.44
N ASP A 20 -4.07 -0.16 -17.75
CA ASP A 20 -4.15 -0.13 -16.29
C ASP A 20 -4.55 -1.48 -15.70
N VAL A 21 -4.97 -2.41 -16.57
CA VAL A 21 -5.37 -3.77 -16.19
C VAL A 21 -4.13 -4.62 -15.99
N GLY A 22 -4.04 -5.23 -14.82
CA GLY A 22 -2.95 -6.14 -14.50
C GLY A 22 -3.22 -7.59 -14.84
N HIS A 23 -2.38 -8.47 -14.34
CA HIS A 23 -2.42 -9.90 -14.63
C HIS A 23 -3.72 -10.59 -14.18
N SER A 24 -4.42 -10.01 -13.22
CA SER A 24 -5.69 -10.55 -12.70
C SER A 24 -6.93 -10.23 -13.55
N GLY A 25 -6.78 -9.48 -14.65
CA GLY A 25 -7.89 -9.04 -15.50
C GLY A 25 -8.68 -7.84 -14.98
N SER A 26 -8.28 -7.25 -13.85
CA SER A 26 -8.79 -5.99 -13.29
C SER A 26 -7.66 -4.99 -13.11
N VAL A 27 -7.99 -3.74 -12.81
CA VAL A 27 -6.99 -2.72 -12.49
C VAL A 27 -6.23 -3.14 -11.23
N ASP A 28 -4.89 -3.09 -11.30
CA ASP A 28 -4.03 -3.45 -10.16
C ASP A 28 -4.18 -2.48 -9.00
N ALA A 29 -4.00 -2.99 -7.78
CA ALA A 29 -4.03 -2.19 -6.57
C ALA A 29 -2.98 -1.07 -6.59
N GLY A 30 -1.80 -1.33 -7.15
CA GLY A 30 -0.75 -0.32 -7.34
C GLY A 30 -1.20 0.86 -8.20
N THR A 31 -1.95 0.62 -9.27
CA THR A 31 -2.53 1.67 -10.12
C THR A 31 -3.58 2.49 -9.36
N VAL A 32 -4.45 1.83 -8.60
CA VAL A 32 -5.42 2.52 -7.73
C VAL A 32 -4.71 3.41 -6.72
N LEU A 33 -3.65 2.91 -6.09
CA LEU A 33 -2.82 3.69 -5.15
C LEU A 33 -2.12 4.88 -5.82
N GLU A 34 -1.72 4.76 -7.08
CA GLU A 34 -1.17 5.87 -7.85
C GLU A 34 -2.21 6.98 -8.06
N TRP A 35 -3.46 6.63 -8.39
CA TRP A 35 -4.55 7.61 -8.51
C TRP A 35 -4.88 8.26 -7.16
N VAL A 36 -4.88 7.49 -6.09
CA VAL A 36 -5.05 7.98 -4.70
C VAL A 36 -3.98 9.00 -4.35
N ASP A 37 -2.71 8.70 -4.64
CA ASP A 37 -1.58 9.59 -4.35
C ASP A 37 -1.66 10.90 -5.16
N LYS A 38 -2.05 10.83 -6.43
CA LYS A 38 -2.26 12.02 -7.30
C LYS A 38 -3.37 12.93 -6.76
N ALA A 39 -4.52 12.35 -6.37
CA ALA A 39 -5.63 13.14 -5.83
C ALA A 39 -5.28 13.77 -4.48
N ALA A 40 -4.63 13.00 -3.59
CA ALA A 40 -4.18 13.50 -2.30
C ALA A 40 -3.09 14.58 -2.45
N TYR A 41 -2.17 14.43 -3.42
CA TYR A 41 -1.19 15.46 -3.75
C TYR A 41 -1.88 16.76 -4.18
N ALA A 42 -2.87 16.69 -5.09
CA ALA A 42 -3.61 17.86 -5.55
C ALA A 42 -4.30 18.59 -4.38
N ALA A 43 -4.91 17.85 -3.45
CA ALA A 43 -5.49 18.42 -2.23
C ALA A 43 -4.41 19.06 -1.33
N ALA A 44 -3.28 18.38 -1.14
CA ALA A 44 -2.18 18.86 -0.30
C ALA A 44 -1.57 20.16 -0.80
N VAL A 45 -1.20 20.23 -2.08
CA VAL A 45 -0.59 21.43 -2.67
C VAL A 45 -1.61 22.57 -2.80
N GLY A 46 -2.88 22.25 -3.05
CA GLY A 46 -3.98 23.20 -3.06
C GLY A 46 -4.18 23.87 -1.69
N TRP A 47 -4.02 23.11 -0.61
CA TRP A 47 -4.10 23.60 0.77
C TRP A 47 -2.86 24.35 1.22
N ALA A 48 -1.68 23.72 1.10
CA ALA A 48 -0.42 24.26 1.59
C ALA A 48 0.13 25.42 0.75
N LYS A 49 -0.25 25.50 -0.54
CA LYS A 49 0.31 26.44 -1.55
C LYS A 49 1.83 26.30 -1.68
N SER A 50 2.36 25.09 -1.45
CA SER A 50 3.77 24.75 -1.56
C SER A 50 3.93 23.31 -2.03
N TYR A 51 5.15 22.92 -2.40
CA TYR A 51 5.45 21.54 -2.74
C TYR A 51 5.24 20.62 -1.53
N CYS A 52 4.67 19.44 -1.78
CA CYS A 52 4.37 18.46 -0.75
C CYS A 52 4.91 17.09 -1.16
N VAL A 53 5.25 16.28 -0.16
CA VAL A 53 5.70 14.89 -0.34
C VAL A 53 4.81 13.94 0.41
N THR A 54 4.60 12.76 -0.14
CA THR A 54 3.91 11.65 0.51
C THR A 54 4.79 11.13 1.64
N ALA A 55 4.28 11.12 2.87
CA ALA A 55 5.00 10.62 4.03
C ALA A 55 4.47 9.25 4.48
N TYR A 56 3.17 9.01 4.30
CA TYR A 56 2.53 7.79 4.74
C TYR A 56 1.21 7.56 3.99
N VAL A 57 0.97 6.31 3.60
CA VAL A 57 -0.34 5.85 3.14
C VAL A 57 -0.88 4.86 4.15
N GLY A 58 -2.04 5.17 4.71
CA GLY A 58 -2.71 4.32 5.70
C GLY A 58 -3.21 3.01 5.10
N ASN A 59 -3.80 2.20 5.97
CA ASN A 59 -4.39 0.95 5.54
C ASN A 59 -5.50 1.18 4.50
N ILE A 60 -5.45 0.44 3.42
CA ILE A 60 -6.45 0.44 2.36
C ILE A 60 -6.93 -1.00 2.11
N HIS A 61 -8.23 -1.16 1.98
CA HIS A 61 -8.87 -2.42 1.61
C HIS A 61 -9.37 -2.28 0.18
N PHE A 62 -9.08 -3.27 -0.66
CA PHE A 62 -9.59 -3.39 -2.02
C PHE A 62 -10.72 -4.41 -2.01
N ALA A 63 -11.96 -3.93 -1.76
CA ALA A 63 -13.12 -4.82 -1.58
C ALA A 63 -13.60 -5.40 -2.92
N ASP A 64 -13.73 -4.53 -3.93
CA ASP A 64 -14.21 -4.88 -5.25
C ASP A 64 -13.23 -4.40 -6.32
N PRO A 65 -13.08 -5.14 -7.43
CA PRO A 65 -12.21 -4.75 -8.53
C PRO A 65 -12.72 -3.50 -9.25
N VAL A 66 -11.79 -2.71 -9.77
CA VAL A 66 -12.05 -1.69 -10.80
C VAL A 66 -11.80 -2.35 -12.15
N ASN A 67 -12.77 -2.23 -13.07
CA ASN A 67 -12.68 -2.85 -14.39
C ASN A 67 -12.15 -1.88 -15.44
N SER A 68 -11.58 -2.43 -16.51
CA SER A 68 -11.25 -1.63 -17.70
C SER A 68 -12.51 -0.96 -18.25
N GLY A 69 -12.40 0.33 -18.55
CA GLY A 69 -13.52 1.15 -19.04
C GLY A 69 -14.35 1.80 -17.94
N ASP A 70 -14.14 1.47 -16.66
CA ASP A 70 -14.81 2.19 -15.57
C ASP A 70 -14.34 3.64 -15.49
N MET A 71 -15.28 4.54 -15.19
CA MET A 71 -14.96 5.87 -14.68
C MET A 71 -14.63 5.75 -13.21
N VAL A 72 -13.41 6.13 -12.85
CA VAL A 72 -12.91 6.11 -11.47
C VAL A 72 -12.87 7.53 -10.94
N GLU A 73 -13.51 7.76 -9.80
CA GLU A 73 -13.45 9.03 -9.07
C GLU A 73 -12.65 8.83 -7.80
N VAL A 74 -11.67 9.71 -7.56
CA VAL A 74 -10.92 9.76 -6.32
C VAL A 74 -11.17 11.11 -5.66
N GLU A 75 -11.97 11.10 -4.61
CA GLU A 75 -12.18 12.26 -3.75
C GLU A 75 -11.09 12.30 -2.68
N ALA A 76 -10.41 13.43 -2.54
CA ALA A 76 -9.37 13.67 -1.54
C ALA A 76 -9.74 14.90 -0.70
N THR A 77 -9.95 14.69 0.61
CA THR A 77 -10.43 15.73 1.53
C THR A 77 -9.47 15.87 2.71
N ILE A 78 -9.01 17.11 2.99
CA ILE A 78 -8.25 17.44 4.19
C ILE A 78 -9.15 17.22 5.41
N VAL A 79 -8.74 16.35 6.33
CA VAL A 79 -9.52 16.04 7.54
C VAL A 79 -8.80 16.44 8.83
N TYR A 80 -7.47 16.63 8.76
CA TYR A 80 -6.66 17.11 9.89
C TYR A 80 -5.34 17.67 9.39
N THR A 81 -4.80 18.66 10.08
CA THR A 81 -3.45 19.17 9.84
C THR A 81 -2.65 19.18 11.14
N GLY A 82 -1.42 18.71 11.09
CA GLY A 82 -0.39 18.95 12.08
C GLY A 82 0.39 20.23 11.75
N ARG A 83 1.56 20.39 12.36
CA ARG A 83 2.40 21.57 12.08
C ARG A 83 2.78 21.72 10.62
N SER A 84 3.23 20.63 9.98
CA SER A 84 3.68 20.58 8.58
C SER A 84 3.03 19.45 7.78
N SER A 85 2.19 18.64 8.41
CA SER A 85 1.53 17.49 7.81
C SER A 85 0.04 17.74 7.57
N MET A 86 -0.48 17.12 6.53
CA MET A 86 -1.89 17.12 6.16
C MET A 86 -2.37 15.68 6.09
N HIS A 87 -3.41 15.36 6.84
CA HIS A 87 -4.09 14.08 6.79
C HIS A 87 -5.27 14.20 5.83
N ILE A 88 -5.23 13.43 4.77
CA ILE A 88 -6.14 13.51 3.64
C ILE A 88 -6.91 12.20 3.58
N ARG A 89 -8.21 12.27 3.77
CA ARG A 89 -9.10 11.16 3.52
C ARG A 89 -9.30 11.04 2.02
N THR A 90 -9.05 9.86 1.48
CA THR A 90 -9.32 9.54 0.09
C THR A 90 -10.40 8.47 -0.01
N VAL A 91 -11.32 8.66 -0.95
CA VAL A 91 -12.38 7.70 -1.30
C VAL A 91 -12.29 7.43 -2.78
N VAL A 92 -12.19 6.17 -3.14
CA VAL A 92 -12.19 5.71 -4.52
C VAL A 92 -13.55 5.11 -4.83
N SER A 93 -14.19 5.61 -5.87
CA SER A 93 -15.45 5.05 -6.41
C SER A 93 -15.29 4.75 -7.89
N SER A 94 -15.92 3.71 -8.39
CA SER A 94 -15.92 3.41 -9.83
C SER A 94 -17.27 2.92 -10.32
N GLY A 95 -17.53 3.10 -11.62
CA GLY A 95 -18.74 2.63 -12.28
C GLY A 95 -18.67 2.81 -13.79
N ASP A 96 -19.58 2.16 -14.50
CA ASP A 96 -19.69 2.26 -15.96
C ASP A 96 -20.10 3.70 -16.36
N PRO A 97 -19.29 4.42 -17.16
CA PRO A 97 -19.59 5.79 -17.59
C PRO A 97 -20.84 5.90 -18.46
N ARG A 98 -21.36 4.78 -18.99
CA ARG A 98 -22.56 4.75 -19.82
C ARG A 98 -23.86 4.80 -19.02
N GLY A 99 -23.79 4.83 -17.68
CA GLY A 99 -24.98 4.96 -16.81
C GLY A 99 -24.99 4.06 -15.59
N GLY A 100 -23.86 3.43 -15.26
CA GLY A 100 -23.70 2.69 -14.01
C GLY A 100 -23.60 3.63 -12.80
N GLN A 101 -24.22 3.26 -11.69
CA GLN A 101 -24.03 3.96 -10.43
C GLN A 101 -22.61 3.71 -9.92
N ALA A 102 -21.86 4.76 -9.64
CA ALA A 102 -20.54 4.63 -9.02
C ALA A 102 -20.67 4.05 -7.61
N THR A 103 -19.88 3.02 -7.31
CA THR A 103 -19.82 2.38 -5.99
C THR A 103 -18.45 2.62 -5.37
N MET A 104 -18.43 2.79 -4.04
CA MET A 104 -17.19 2.93 -3.30
C MET A 104 -16.41 1.62 -3.34
N ARG A 105 -15.14 1.69 -3.78
CA ARG A 105 -14.22 0.55 -3.90
C ARG A 105 -13.25 0.48 -2.74
N SER A 106 -12.74 1.64 -2.31
CA SER A 106 -11.79 1.71 -1.22
C SER A 106 -11.74 3.10 -0.58
N GLN A 107 -11.17 3.18 0.61
CA GLN A 107 -10.84 4.44 1.27
C GLN A 107 -9.61 4.30 2.15
N CYS A 108 -8.83 5.37 2.27
CA CYS A 108 -7.71 5.43 3.20
C CYS A 108 -7.41 6.85 3.66
N ILE A 109 -6.45 6.97 4.59
CA ILE A 109 -5.84 8.26 4.96
C ILE A 109 -4.44 8.30 4.37
N VAL A 110 -4.16 9.33 3.58
CA VAL A 110 -2.83 9.65 3.08
C VAL A 110 -2.29 10.85 3.84
N ILE A 111 -1.02 10.82 4.20
CA ILE A 111 -0.37 11.92 4.91
C ILE A 111 0.68 12.53 4.01
N PHE A 112 0.48 13.79 3.71
CA PHE A 112 1.44 14.63 3.02
C PHE A 112 2.13 15.60 3.97
N VAL A 113 3.38 15.92 3.67
CA VAL A 113 4.17 16.93 4.38
C VAL A 113 4.57 18.03 3.40
N ALA A 114 4.31 19.28 3.77
CA ALA A 114 4.78 20.42 3.00
C ALA A 114 6.27 20.62 3.26
N VAL A 115 7.04 20.83 2.19
CA VAL A 115 8.49 21.01 2.26
C VAL A 115 8.92 22.29 1.54
N GLY A 116 9.89 22.96 2.14
CA GLY A 116 10.51 24.15 1.58
C GLY A 116 11.55 23.83 0.50
N PRO A 117 12.16 24.89 -0.10
CA PRO A 117 13.20 24.73 -1.10
C PRO A 117 14.45 23.98 -0.62
N ASP A 118 14.69 24.01 0.70
CA ASP A 118 15.78 23.28 1.36
C ASP A 118 15.44 21.81 1.65
N GLY A 119 14.25 21.35 1.26
CA GLY A 119 13.76 20.00 1.51
C GLY A 119 13.30 19.75 2.95
N ARG A 120 13.23 20.78 3.81
CA ARG A 120 12.77 20.66 5.19
C ARG A 120 11.27 20.90 5.31
N PRO A 121 10.60 20.25 6.29
CA PRO A 121 9.19 20.49 6.56
C PRO A 121 8.90 21.95 6.91
N ILE A 122 7.87 22.54 6.27
CA ILE A 122 7.41 23.89 6.54
C ILE A 122 5.98 23.86 7.11
N PRO A 123 5.59 24.87 7.94
CA PRO A 123 4.26 24.93 8.50
C PRO A 123 3.15 25.02 7.42
N VAL A 124 2.02 24.38 7.67
CA VAL A 124 0.82 24.47 6.84
C VAL A 124 -0.29 25.21 7.56
N PRO A 125 -1.25 25.82 6.83
CA PRO A 125 -2.45 26.37 7.42
C PRO A 125 -3.22 25.31 8.20
N GLN A 126 -3.74 25.67 9.37
CA GLN A 126 -4.49 24.72 10.20
C GLN A 126 -5.90 24.51 9.65
N PHE A 127 -6.33 23.26 9.65
CA PHE A 127 -7.70 22.87 9.31
C PHE A 127 -8.56 22.95 10.56
N GLU A 128 -9.63 23.73 10.50
CA GLU A 128 -10.62 23.86 11.57
C GLU A 128 -11.96 23.34 11.04
N PRO A 129 -12.49 22.24 11.58
CA PRO A 129 -13.78 21.71 11.16
C PRO A 129 -14.90 22.67 11.52
N VAL A 130 -15.81 22.92 10.58
CA VAL A 130 -16.96 23.84 10.77
C VAL A 130 -18.29 23.08 10.85
N THR A 131 -18.33 21.82 10.43
CA THR A 131 -19.51 20.96 10.48
C THR A 131 -19.30 19.77 11.43
N ALA A 132 -20.41 19.17 11.89
CA ALA A 132 -20.35 17.95 12.70
C ALA A 132 -19.66 16.80 11.95
N ALA A 133 -19.93 16.64 10.64
CA ALA A 133 -19.29 15.63 9.81
C ALA A 133 -17.76 15.82 9.69
N GLU A 134 -17.30 17.05 9.52
CA GLU A 134 -15.85 17.35 9.51
C GLU A 134 -15.21 17.08 10.86
N THR A 135 -15.91 17.40 11.96
CA THR A 135 -15.45 17.09 13.33
C THR A 135 -15.29 15.59 13.51
N GLU A 136 -16.27 14.80 13.11
CA GLU A 136 -16.22 13.33 13.16
C GLU A 136 -15.05 12.76 12.32
N GLN A 137 -14.86 13.25 11.10
CA GLN A 137 -13.76 12.84 10.23
C GLN A 137 -12.39 13.17 10.83
N ARG A 138 -12.23 14.36 11.43
CA ARG A 138 -11.03 14.75 12.16
C ARG A 138 -10.76 13.80 13.33
N ASP A 139 -11.77 13.53 14.14
CA ASP A 139 -11.64 12.70 15.33
C ASP A 139 -11.29 11.24 14.95
N HIS A 140 -11.86 10.73 13.87
CA HIS A 140 -11.46 9.45 13.28
C HIS A 140 -9.99 9.45 12.80
N ALA A 141 -9.53 10.53 12.18
CA ALA A 141 -8.13 10.66 11.76
C ALA A 141 -7.18 10.68 12.96
N LEU A 142 -7.53 11.42 14.02
CA LEU A 142 -6.77 11.50 15.27
C LEU A 142 -6.68 10.14 15.99
N ALA A 143 -7.79 9.41 16.10
CA ALA A 143 -7.83 8.09 16.73
C ALA A 143 -6.87 7.09 16.05
N ARG A 144 -6.66 7.22 14.75
CA ARG A 144 -5.74 6.35 13.97
C ARG A 144 -4.27 6.70 14.14
N ILE A 145 -3.93 7.89 14.65
CA ILE A 145 -2.52 8.29 14.82
C ILE A 145 -1.80 7.35 15.77
N LYS A 146 -2.41 7.06 16.93
CA LYS A 146 -1.82 6.19 17.96
C LYS A 146 -1.59 4.76 17.43
N VAL A 147 -2.57 4.20 16.74
CA VAL A 147 -2.45 2.85 16.16
C VAL A 147 -1.36 2.83 15.08
N ARG A 148 -1.27 3.87 14.25
CA ARG A 148 -0.19 4.01 13.27
C ARG A 148 1.19 4.05 13.92
N GLU A 149 1.35 4.81 15.00
CA GLU A 149 2.62 4.88 15.75
C GLU A 149 3.02 3.50 16.29
N GLN A 150 2.09 2.75 16.85
CA GLN A 150 2.33 1.38 17.30
C GLN A 150 2.74 0.43 16.17
N ILE A 151 2.06 0.52 15.01
CA ILE A 151 2.42 -0.26 13.82
C ILE A 151 3.83 0.08 13.36
N VAL A 152 4.15 1.37 13.24
CA VAL A 152 5.46 1.84 12.81
C VAL A 152 6.55 1.40 13.76
N GLU A 153 6.33 1.49 15.07
CA GLU A 153 7.26 1.03 16.08
C GLU A 153 7.50 -0.48 15.96
N ALA A 154 6.43 -1.27 15.89
CA ALA A 154 6.54 -2.72 15.71
C ALA A 154 7.32 -3.09 14.44
N MET A 155 7.05 -2.40 13.31
CA MET A 155 7.74 -2.64 12.05
C MET A 155 9.23 -2.26 12.10
N ASN A 156 9.60 -1.18 12.78
CA ASN A 156 11.00 -0.73 12.89
C ASN A 156 11.88 -1.65 13.72
N HIS A 157 11.29 -2.48 14.61
CA HIS A 157 12.02 -3.42 15.47
C HIS A 157 12.31 -4.76 14.79
N GLN A 158 11.88 -4.95 13.53
CA GLN A 158 12.12 -6.20 12.81
C GLN A 158 13.34 -6.10 11.90
N GLU A 159 14.19 -7.09 12.01
CA GLU A 159 15.32 -7.28 11.12
C GLU A 159 15.00 -8.34 10.08
N TYR A 160 15.35 -8.07 8.84
CA TYR A 160 15.19 -8.96 7.70
C TYR A 160 16.57 -9.29 7.14
N THR A 161 16.94 -10.56 7.19
CA THR A 161 18.24 -11.08 6.74
C THR A 161 18.07 -12.11 5.63
N ASP A 162 19.16 -12.76 5.26
CA ASP A 162 19.13 -13.88 4.30
C ASP A 162 18.94 -15.26 4.97
N ALA A 163 18.76 -15.31 6.30
CA ALA A 163 18.57 -16.55 7.05
C ALA A 163 17.14 -17.12 6.93
N GLY A 164 16.17 -16.32 6.46
CA GLY A 164 14.81 -16.78 6.20
C GLY A 164 14.73 -17.69 4.96
N THR A 165 13.83 -18.69 5.04
CA THR A 165 13.59 -19.68 3.96
C THR A 165 12.27 -19.47 3.22
N ALA A 166 11.48 -18.46 3.63
CA ALA A 166 10.21 -18.11 3.00
C ALA A 166 10.39 -17.70 1.53
N GLU A 167 9.32 -17.87 0.73
CA GLU A 167 9.30 -17.37 -0.65
C GLU A 167 9.68 -15.90 -0.68
N ARG A 168 10.63 -15.57 -1.53
CA ARG A 168 11.19 -14.22 -1.66
C ARG A 168 11.48 -13.89 -3.12
N VAL A 169 11.18 -12.67 -3.49
CA VAL A 169 11.46 -12.11 -4.82
C VAL A 169 12.15 -10.77 -4.67
N THR A 170 13.17 -10.54 -5.49
CA THR A 170 13.87 -9.26 -5.54
C THR A 170 13.87 -8.75 -6.97
N LEU A 171 13.25 -7.59 -7.18
CA LEU A 171 13.29 -6.86 -8.44
C LEU A 171 14.33 -5.76 -8.35
N ARG A 172 15.13 -5.57 -9.40
CA ARG A 172 16.14 -4.50 -9.49
C ARG A 172 16.03 -3.79 -10.82
N PHE A 173 15.96 -2.46 -10.77
CA PHE A 173 15.86 -1.60 -11.95
C PHE A 173 16.34 -0.18 -11.65
N MET A 174 16.44 0.65 -12.67
CA MET A 174 16.78 2.06 -12.53
C MET A 174 15.50 2.89 -12.46
N ALA A 175 15.41 3.82 -11.48
CA ALA A 175 14.34 4.81 -11.45
C ALA A 175 14.41 5.68 -12.72
N ALA A 176 13.37 5.59 -13.55
CA ALA A 176 13.31 6.20 -14.86
C ALA A 176 12.87 7.67 -14.80
N PRO A 177 13.23 8.53 -15.78
CA PRO A 177 12.71 9.89 -15.87
C PRO A 177 11.18 9.99 -15.93
N THR A 178 10.51 8.94 -16.42
CA THR A 178 9.04 8.83 -16.46
C THR A 178 8.40 8.73 -15.08
N ASP A 179 9.17 8.39 -14.05
CA ASP A 179 8.70 8.21 -12.66
C ASP A 179 8.72 9.54 -11.87
N LEU A 180 9.10 10.63 -12.52
CA LEU A 180 9.35 11.94 -11.91
C LEU A 180 8.06 12.57 -11.37
N ASN A 181 8.10 13.05 -10.13
CA ASN A 181 7.10 13.95 -9.58
C ASN A 181 7.46 15.43 -9.82
N TRP A 182 6.56 16.35 -9.44
CA TRP A 182 6.77 17.80 -9.61
C TRP A 182 7.94 18.38 -8.80
N GLY A 183 8.50 17.65 -7.85
CA GLY A 183 9.64 18.04 -7.02
C GLY A 183 10.97 17.37 -7.40
N GLY A 184 11.04 16.72 -8.54
CA GLY A 184 12.28 16.10 -9.03
C GLY A 184 12.64 14.79 -8.33
N LYS A 185 11.67 14.09 -7.74
CA LYS A 185 11.81 12.78 -7.08
C LYS A 185 10.90 11.76 -7.75
N VAL A 186 11.05 10.49 -7.41
CA VAL A 186 10.09 9.48 -7.81
C VAL A 186 8.74 9.75 -7.12
N HIS A 187 7.65 9.60 -7.89
CA HIS A 187 6.29 9.76 -7.40
C HIS A 187 5.94 8.66 -6.39
N GLY A 188 5.28 9.00 -5.26
CA GLY A 188 4.90 8.03 -4.24
C GLY A 188 4.02 6.91 -4.78
N GLY A 189 3.07 7.26 -5.64
CA GLY A 189 2.21 6.31 -6.34
C GLY A 189 2.98 5.29 -7.18
N THR A 190 4.03 5.71 -7.87
CA THR A 190 4.90 4.83 -8.65
C THR A 190 5.62 3.81 -7.75
N VAL A 191 6.12 4.26 -6.60
CA VAL A 191 6.73 3.33 -5.61
C VAL A 191 5.72 2.30 -5.12
N MET A 192 4.47 2.71 -4.88
CA MET A 192 3.40 1.79 -4.46
C MET A 192 3.05 0.77 -5.54
N LYS A 193 3.12 1.16 -6.83
CA LYS A 193 2.96 0.24 -7.95
C LYS A 193 4.06 -0.82 -8.00
N TRP A 194 5.32 -0.43 -7.80
CA TRP A 194 6.43 -1.40 -7.70
C TRP A 194 6.28 -2.36 -6.52
N ILE A 195 5.76 -1.88 -5.38
CA ILE A 195 5.45 -2.70 -4.21
C ILE A 195 4.41 -3.76 -4.56
N ASP A 196 3.31 -3.35 -5.21
CA ASP A 196 2.22 -4.25 -5.61
C ASP A 196 2.72 -5.31 -6.61
N GLU A 197 3.50 -4.92 -7.59
CA GLU A 197 4.11 -5.83 -8.59
C GLU A 197 5.03 -6.87 -7.93
N ALA A 198 5.92 -6.46 -7.04
CA ALA A 198 6.81 -7.39 -6.34
C ALA A 198 6.03 -8.35 -5.43
N ALA A 199 4.99 -7.84 -4.74
CA ALA A 199 4.11 -8.65 -3.91
C ALA A 199 3.32 -9.66 -4.74
N TYR A 200 2.81 -9.25 -5.91
CA TYR A 200 2.14 -10.14 -6.86
C TYR A 200 3.05 -11.29 -7.28
N VAL A 201 4.28 -11.00 -7.70
CA VAL A 201 5.23 -12.05 -8.13
C VAL A 201 5.54 -13.01 -6.98
N CYS A 202 5.80 -12.51 -5.78
CA CYS A 202 6.08 -13.33 -4.60
C CYS A 202 4.89 -14.24 -4.24
N ALA A 203 3.70 -13.67 -4.15
CA ALA A 203 2.49 -14.40 -3.77
C ALA A 203 2.08 -15.42 -4.85
N SER A 204 2.15 -15.06 -6.13
CA SER A 204 1.79 -15.94 -7.24
C SER A 204 2.74 -17.13 -7.37
N ARG A 205 4.05 -16.93 -7.16
CA ARG A 205 5.02 -18.02 -7.10
C ARG A 205 4.72 -19.00 -5.97
N TYR A 206 4.38 -18.47 -4.78
CA TYR A 206 4.03 -19.31 -3.63
C TYR A 206 2.73 -20.09 -3.86
N ALA A 207 1.68 -19.42 -4.35
CA ALA A 207 0.37 -20.03 -4.55
C ALA A 207 0.28 -20.90 -5.81
N GLY A 208 1.17 -20.72 -6.79
CA GLY A 208 1.06 -21.34 -8.12
C GLY A 208 -0.15 -20.87 -8.92
N LYS A 209 -0.66 -19.68 -8.65
CA LYS A 209 -1.88 -19.08 -9.22
C LYS A 209 -1.74 -17.56 -9.29
N ASP A 210 -2.57 -16.92 -10.12
CA ASP A 210 -2.69 -15.47 -10.11
C ASP A 210 -3.22 -14.98 -8.75
N THR A 211 -2.67 -13.87 -8.30
CA THR A 211 -3.01 -13.27 -7.02
C THR A 211 -3.40 -11.80 -7.18
N VAL A 212 -4.13 -11.28 -6.22
CA VAL A 212 -4.49 -9.86 -6.15
C VAL A 212 -4.30 -9.34 -4.75
N ALA A 213 -3.92 -8.08 -4.61
CA ALA A 213 -3.92 -7.41 -3.33
C ALA A 213 -5.36 -7.16 -2.86
N VAL A 214 -5.66 -7.53 -1.63
CA VAL A 214 -6.94 -7.21 -0.95
C VAL A 214 -6.73 -6.21 0.17
N PHE A 215 -5.49 -6.00 0.56
CA PHE A 215 -5.11 -5.05 1.59
C PHE A 215 -3.67 -4.58 1.37
N SER A 216 -3.46 -3.29 1.51
CA SER A 216 -2.13 -2.70 1.64
C SER A 216 -2.10 -1.85 2.90
N GLY A 217 -1.08 -2.03 3.71
CA GLY A 217 -1.05 -1.41 5.02
C GLY A 217 0.23 -0.71 5.40
N GLY A 218 0.10 0.54 5.82
CA GLY A 218 1.19 1.25 6.47
C GLY A 218 2.38 1.53 5.56
N VAL A 219 2.15 1.95 4.30
CA VAL A 219 3.25 2.34 3.40
C VAL A 219 3.91 3.58 3.97
N ARG A 220 5.13 3.44 4.46
CA ARG A 220 5.90 4.54 5.02
C ARG A 220 7.06 4.90 4.12
N PHE A 221 7.15 6.19 3.80
CA PHE A 221 8.25 6.77 3.05
C PHE A 221 9.26 7.39 4.02
N TYR A 222 10.43 6.76 4.15
CA TYR A 222 11.50 7.21 5.05
C TYR A 222 12.39 8.26 4.40
N ARG A 223 12.63 8.08 3.08
CA ARG A 223 13.54 8.92 2.29
C ARG A 223 13.00 9.10 0.88
N PRO A 224 13.26 10.26 0.25
CA PRO A 224 12.91 10.47 -1.14
C PRO A 224 13.78 9.59 -2.06
N LEU A 225 13.15 8.90 -3.00
CA LEU A 225 13.81 8.14 -4.04
C LEU A 225 14.13 9.06 -5.23
N ARG A 226 15.36 9.00 -5.74
CA ARG A 226 15.84 9.90 -6.80
C ARG A 226 15.83 9.20 -8.16
N ILE A 227 15.56 9.98 -9.19
CA ILE A 227 15.70 9.50 -10.58
C ILE A 227 17.17 9.15 -10.86
N GLY A 228 17.37 8.05 -11.59
CA GLY A 228 18.71 7.52 -11.89
C GLY A 228 19.34 6.72 -10.76
N HIS A 229 18.66 6.54 -9.61
CA HIS A 229 19.09 5.59 -8.60
C HIS A 229 18.77 4.15 -9.03
N LEU A 230 19.62 3.22 -8.63
CA LEU A 230 19.28 1.80 -8.59
C LEU A 230 18.22 1.59 -7.51
N VAL A 231 17.14 0.93 -7.88
CA VAL A 231 16.04 0.55 -7.00
C VAL A 231 16.05 -0.95 -6.82
N GLU A 232 15.90 -1.38 -5.57
CA GLU A 232 15.67 -2.77 -5.20
C GLU A 232 14.34 -2.86 -4.48
N VAL A 233 13.46 -3.74 -4.96
CA VAL A 233 12.17 -4.05 -4.31
C VAL A 233 12.20 -5.52 -3.91
N GLU A 234 12.32 -5.78 -2.63
CA GLU A 234 12.29 -7.13 -2.07
C GLU A 234 10.93 -7.42 -1.46
N ALA A 235 10.24 -8.44 -1.95
CA ALA A 235 8.99 -8.97 -1.43
C ALA A 235 9.24 -10.34 -0.79
N ARG A 236 8.76 -10.53 0.44
CA ARG A 236 8.96 -11.76 1.21
C ARG A 236 7.65 -12.19 1.88
N LEU A 237 7.28 -13.45 1.71
CA LEU A 237 6.18 -14.07 2.44
C LEU A 237 6.54 -14.12 3.95
N VAL A 238 5.64 -13.64 4.80
CA VAL A 238 5.87 -13.64 6.26
C VAL A 238 4.77 -14.35 7.06
N TYR A 239 3.60 -14.56 6.44
CA TYR A 239 2.48 -15.27 7.10
C TYR A 239 1.46 -15.73 6.06
N THR A 240 0.80 -16.86 6.31
CA THR A 240 -0.36 -17.33 5.55
C THR A 240 -1.56 -17.56 6.46
N GLY A 241 -2.71 -16.98 6.08
CA GLY A 241 -4.02 -17.38 6.57
C GLY A 241 -4.62 -18.49 5.70
N THR A 242 -5.92 -18.75 5.83
CA THR A 242 -6.62 -19.74 4.99
C THR A 242 -6.62 -19.35 3.50
N LYS A 243 -6.76 -18.06 3.19
CA LYS A 243 -6.78 -17.54 1.83
C LYS A 243 -5.81 -16.37 1.62
N GLY A 244 -5.33 -15.75 2.70
CA GLY A 244 -4.49 -14.56 2.65
C GLY A 244 -3.00 -14.90 2.81
N MET A 245 -2.18 -14.33 1.94
CA MET A 245 -0.71 -14.32 2.02
C MET A 245 -0.25 -12.95 2.43
N HIS A 246 0.47 -12.85 3.54
CA HIS A 246 1.02 -11.59 4.03
C HIS A 246 2.45 -11.47 3.51
N VAL A 247 2.69 -10.43 2.74
CA VAL A 247 3.96 -10.16 2.07
C VAL A 247 4.54 -8.87 2.60
N ALA A 248 5.72 -8.94 3.19
CA ALA A 248 6.50 -7.77 3.56
C ALA A 248 7.30 -7.30 2.36
N VAL A 249 7.21 -6.00 2.02
CA VAL A 249 7.91 -5.42 0.87
C VAL A 249 8.80 -4.27 1.33
N HIS A 250 10.08 -4.38 1.00
CA HIS A 250 11.10 -3.37 1.26
C HIS A 250 11.55 -2.76 -0.05
N VAL A 251 11.53 -1.45 -0.13
CA VAL A 251 12.11 -0.71 -1.25
C VAL A 251 13.38 -0.03 -0.77
N ARG A 252 14.49 -0.31 -1.42
CA ARG A 252 15.79 0.30 -1.18
C ARG A 252 16.25 1.03 -2.43
N SER A 253 17.00 2.10 -2.27
CA SER A 253 17.62 2.77 -3.41
C SER A 253 18.97 3.38 -3.06
N GLY A 254 19.81 3.54 -4.08
CA GLY A 254 21.12 4.17 -3.94
C GLY A 254 21.68 4.62 -5.28
N ASP A 255 22.70 5.48 -5.25
CA ASP A 255 23.45 5.83 -6.46
C ASP A 255 24.15 4.54 -6.97
N PRO A 256 23.96 4.15 -8.23
CA PRO A 256 24.58 2.93 -8.77
C PRO A 256 26.11 2.92 -8.72
N LYS A 257 26.72 4.09 -8.53
CA LYS A 257 28.19 4.25 -8.42
C LYS A 257 28.69 4.01 -7.00
N ASP A 258 27.84 4.19 -5.97
CA ASP A 258 28.25 4.11 -4.56
C ASP A 258 28.11 2.69 -3.98
N GLY A 259 27.43 1.78 -4.64
CA GLY A 259 27.28 0.36 -4.29
C GLY A 259 26.43 0.08 -3.03
N GLY A 260 25.93 1.09 -2.34
CA GLY A 260 25.07 1.00 -1.16
C GLY A 260 23.59 1.27 -1.48
N LEU A 261 22.69 0.48 -0.90
CA LEU A 261 21.24 0.71 -0.99
C LEU A 261 20.67 1.02 0.39
N GLU A 262 19.97 2.15 0.50
CA GLU A 262 19.32 2.58 1.72
C GLU A 262 17.81 2.30 1.66
N LEU A 263 17.21 1.90 2.79
CA LEU A 263 15.76 1.71 2.89
C LEU A 263 15.04 3.04 2.65
N THR A 264 14.16 3.05 1.66
CA THR A 264 13.31 4.19 1.30
C THR A 264 11.86 3.99 1.71
N THR A 265 11.35 2.76 1.59
CA THR A 265 9.95 2.45 1.86
C THR A 265 9.80 1.04 2.40
N TYR A 266 8.86 0.86 3.31
CA TYR A 266 8.44 -0.46 3.82
C TYR A 266 6.92 -0.53 3.86
N CYS A 267 6.38 -1.70 3.49
CA CYS A 267 4.95 -1.99 3.46
C CYS A 267 4.69 -3.46 3.81
N LEU A 268 3.53 -3.74 4.39
CA LEU A 268 2.95 -5.08 4.46
C LEU A 268 1.66 -5.11 3.64
N THR A 269 1.59 -6.00 2.66
CA THR A 269 0.39 -6.22 1.84
C THR A 269 -0.18 -7.61 2.05
N VAL A 270 -1.49 -7.79 1.82
CA VAL A 270 -2.15 -9.09 1.86
C VAL A 270 -2.66 -9.41 0.47
N MET A 271 -2.18 -10.52 -0.06
CA MET A 271 -2.54 -11.06 -1.36
C MET A 271 -3.47 -12.27 -1.20
N VAL A 272 -4.39 -12.46 -2.13
CA VAL A 272 -5.22 -13.67 -2.22
C VAL A 272 -5.10 -14.30 -3.60
N ALA A 273 -5.07 -15.63 -3.63
CA ALA A 273 -5.10 -16.37 -4.89
C ALA A 273 -6.53 -16.42 -5.44
N ARG A 274 -6.66 -16.33 -6.77
CA ARG A 274 -7.93 -16.44 -7.49
C ARG A 274 -7.95 -17.62 -8.44
N ASP A 275 -9.12 -18.17 -8.66
CA ASP A 275 -9.39 -19.11 -9.75
C ASP A 275 -9.68 -18.36 -11.06
N THR A 276 -9.96 -19.12 -12.11
CA THR A 276 -10.29 -18.59 -13.45
C THR A 276 -11.61 -17.80 -13.50
N GLU A 277 -12.45 -17.95 -12.47
CA GLU A 277 -13.71 -17.20 -12.32
C GLU A 277 -13.53 -15.93 -11.47
N GLY A 278 -12.31 -15.68 -10.97
CA GLY A 278 -11.97 -14.52 -10.13
C GLY A 278 -12.35 -14.70 -8.66
N THR A 279 -12.76 -15.91 -8.23
CA THR A 279 -13.11 -16.20 -6.84
C THR A 279 -11.86 -16.50 -6.01
N SER A 280 -11.80 -15.98 -4.79
CA SER A 280 -10.67 -16.25 -3.90
C SER A 280 -10.66 -17.69 -3.41
N VAL A 281 -9.54 -18.39 -3.61
CA VAL A 281 -9.35 -19.81 -3.25
C VAL A 281 -8.41 -19.99 -2.07
N PRO A 282 -8.51 -21.12 -1.34
CA PRO A 282 -7.54 -21.48 -0.32
C PRO A 282 -6.12 -21.60 -0.90
N ILE A 283 -5.14 -21.30 -0.06
CA ILE A 283 -3.72 -21.40 -0.37
C ILE A 283 -3.05 -22.46 0.51
N PRO A 284 -1.89 -23.00 0.12
CA PRO A 284 -1.09 -23.85 1.01
C PRO A 284 -0.75 -23.10 2.30
N ALA A 285 -0.81 -23.78 3.42
CA ALA A 285 -0.31 -23.26 4.68
C ALA A 285 1.22 -23.21 4.62
N TRP A 286 1.80 -22.11 5.10
CA TRP A 286 3.25 -22.00 5.25
C TRP A 286 3.66 -22.23 6.69
N ASP A 287 4.55 -23.21 6.89
CA ASP A 287 5.16 -23.50 8.18
C ASP A 287 6.54 -22.84 8.25
N PRO A 288 6.80 -21.91 9.20
CA PRO A 288 8.08 -21.25 9.32
C PRO A 288 9.17 -22.23 9.79
N VAL A 289 10.28 -22.32 9.04
CA VAL A 289 11.35 -23.30 9.25
C VAL A 289 12.51 -22.71 10.04
N SER A 290 13.01 -21.54 9.66
CA SER A 290 14.13 -20.88 10.32
C SER A 290 13.68 -20.09 11.55
N ASP A 291 14.61 -19.68 12.41
CA ASP A 291 14.32 -18.78 13.53
C ASP A 291 13.84 -17.42 13.05
N GLU A 292 14.40 -16.94 11.95
CA GLU A 292 13.92 -15.71 11.32
C GLU A 292 12.49 -15.85 10.82
N ASP A 293 12.16 -16.95 10.15
CA ASP A 293 10.80 -17.21 9.67
C ASP A 293 9.79 -17.23 10.82
N ARG A 294 10.13 -17.93 11.93
CA ARG A 294 9.28 -17.98 13.14
C ARG A 294 9.07 -16.60 13.74
N ARG A 295 10.13 -15.78 13.82
CA ARG A 295 10.06 -14.42 14.35
C ARG A 295 9.21 -13.52 13.46
N LEU A 296 9.40 -13.53 12.15
CA LEU A 296 8.64 -12.72 11.20
C LEU A 296 7.17 -13.16 11.11
N HIS A 297 6.91 -14.46 11.22
CA HIS A 297 5.55 -15.00 11.28
C HIS A 297 4.80 -14.53 12.54
N ALA A 298 5.43 -14.55 13.71
CA ALA A 298 4.87 -14.03 14.95
C ALA A 298 4.61 -12.52 14.83
N HIS A 299 5.59 -11.75 14.32
CA HIS A 299 5.46 -10.32 14.08
C HIS A 299 4.28 -9.97 13.14
N ALA A 300 4.10 -10.72 12.06
CA ALA A 300 2.96 -10.50 11.16
C ALA A 300 1.61 -10.68 11.88
N ARG A 301 1.50 -11.64 12.79
CA ARG A 301 0.32 -11.84 13.63
C ARG A 301 0.09 -10.68 14.59
N ASP A 302 1.15 -10.22 15.28
CA ASP A 302 1.07 -9.08 16.19
C ASP A 302 0.60 -7.81 15.46
N LEU A 303 1.09 -7.57 14.24
CA LEU A 303 0.64 -6.46 13.41
C LEU A 303 -0.84 -6.57 13.05
N LEU A 304 -1.37 -7.78 12.83
CA LEU A 304 -2.80 -7.98 12.57
C LEU A 304 -3.65 -7.64 13.80
N GLU A 305 -3.20 -8.00 15.00
CA GLU A 305 -3.87 -7.66 16.24
C GLU A 305 -3.89 -6.14 16.46
N ILE A 306 -2.73 -5.47 16.35
CA ILE A 306 -2.63 -4.00 16.46
C ILE A 306 -3.56 -3.32 15.45
N ARG A 307 -3.58 -3.76 14.20
CA ARG A 307 -4.44 -3.19 13.15
C ARG A 307 -5.91 -3.40 13.43
N GLY A 308 -6.29 -4.55 14.01
CA GLY A 308 -7.66 -4.86 14.40
C GLY A 308 -8.23 -3.94 15.48
N THR A 309 -7.40 -3.20 16.21
CA THR A 309 -7.84 -2.23 17.21
C THR A 309 -8.32 -0.90 16.59
N ALA A 310 -7.97 -0.62 15.33
CA ALA A 310 -8.39 0.61 14.67
C ALA A 310 -9.85 0.52 14.21
N PRO A 311 -10.66 1.57 14.39
CA PRO A 311 -12.04 1.60 13.90
C PRO A 311 -12.12 1.35 12.38
N GLY A 312 -12.99 0.42 11.96
CA GLY A 312 -13.23 0.13 10.54
C GLY A 312 -12.12 -0.62 9.81
N ASN A 313 -11.18 -1.23 10.52
CA ASN A 313 -9.95 -1.79 9.93
C ASN A 313 -9.79 -3.32 10.09
N ARG A 314 -10.86 -4.05 10.44
CA ARG A 314 -10.79 -5.50 10.55
C ARG A 314 -10.74 -6.16 9.19
N LEU A 315 -9.66 -6.89 8.93
CA LEU A 315 -9.61 -7.85 7.83
C LEU A 315 -10.61 -9.00 8.10
N PRO A 316 -11.26 -9.53 7.06
CA PRO A 316 -12.10 -10.73 7.18
C PRO A 316 -11.34 -11.92 7.82
N ASN A 317 -12.00 -12.70 8.67
CA ASN A 317 -11.37 -13.78 9.43
C ASN A 317 -10.63 -14.80 8.55
N HIS A 318 -11.11 -15.10 7.33
CA HIS A 318 -10.47 -16.03 6.41
C HIS A 318 -9.10 -15.55 5.87
N LEU A 319 -8.80 -14.26 6.00
CA LEU A 319 -7.47 -13.70 5.68
C LEU A 319 -6.52 -13.75 6.89
N LEU A 320 -7.07 -13.93 8.10
CA LEU A 320 -6.35 -13.88 9.36
C LEU A 320 -6.13 -15.26 10.00
N ALA A 321 -7.12 -16.15 9.89
CA ALA A 321 -7.05 -17.47 10.51
C ALA A 321 -5.97 -18.32 9.82
N ALA A 322 -5.07 -18.92 10.62
CA ALA A 322 -4.17 -19.95 10.10
C ALA A 322 -5.01 -21.09 9.49
N GLY A 323 -4.62 -21.54 8.30
CA GLY A 323 -5.21 -22.73 7.71
C GLY A 323 -5.01 -23.94 8.66
N PRO A 324 -5.87 -24.97 8.62
CA PRO A 324 -5.62 -26.20 9.37
C PRO A 324 -4.25 -26.71 8.97
N ALA A 325 -3.42 -27.07 9.98
CA ALA A 325 -2.10 -27.64 9.76
C ALA A 325 -2.25 -28.84 8.80
N GLY A 326 -1.75 -28.67 7.58
CA GLY A 326 -1.83 -29.69 6.55
C GLY A 326 -1.03 -30.90 6.99
N SER A 327 -1.67 -32.06 7.12
CA SER A 327 -0.97 -33.34 7.19
C SER A 327 -0.07 -33.42 5.94
N ALA A 328 1.22 -33.47 6.15
CA ALA A 328 2.23 -33.64 5.10
C ALA A 328 1.98 -34.99 4.37
N THR A 329 1.18 -34.95 3.32
CA THR A 329 1.14 -36.05 2.34
C THR A 329 2.24 -35.75 1.34
N GLY A 330 3.30 -36.59 1.45
CA GLY A 330 4.48 -36.51 0.60
C GLY A 330 4.13 -36.49 -0.88
N ARG A 331 4.81 -35.65 -1.64
CA ARG A 331 4.90 -35.76 -3.09
C ARG A 331 5.47 -37.14 -3.43
N PRO A 332 4.81 -37.92 -4.28
CA PRO A 332 5.49 -39.10 -4.85
C PRO A 332 6.64 -38.63 -5.73
N ALA A 333 7.81 -39.18 -5.51
CA ALA A 333 8.96 -39.02 -6.40
C ALA A 333 8.59 -39.67 -7.76
N GLU A 334 8.40 -38.86 -8.80
CA GLU A 334 8.38 -39.39 -10.17
C GLU A 334 9.76 -39.88 -10.52
N SER A 335 9.87 -41.22 -10.62
CA SER A 335 11.04 -41.90 -11.20
C SER A 335 11.07 -41.67 -12.70
N VAL A 336 12.05 -40.90 -13.15
CA VAL A 336 12.41 -40.86 -14.58
C VAL A 336 13.11 -42.17 -14.92
N SER A 337 12.48 -43.01 -15.71
CA SER A 337 13.09 -44.14 -16.38
C SER A 337 12.79 -44.08 -17.88
N GLY A 338 13.84 -44.08 -18.69
CA GLY A 338 13.81 -44.34 -20.10
C GLY A 338 13.92 -43.15 -21.01
#